data_1031da68c84d46ac316bf6d347976c6c
#
_entry.id   1031da68c84d46ac316bf6d347976c6c
#
_cell.length_a   1.000
_cell.length_b   1.000
_cell.length_c   1.000
_cell.angle_alpha   90.00
_cell.angle_beta   90.00
_cell.angle_gamma   90.00
#
_symmetry.space_group_name_H-M   'P 1'
#
loop_
_entity.id
_entity.type
_entity.pdbx_description
1 polymer ?
#
loop_
_entity_poly.entity_id
_entity_poly.type
_entity_poly.pdbx_seq_one_letter_code
_entity_poly.pdbx_strand_id
1 'polypeptide(L)'
;MPLGWNAVAARKPQFVIFGEVHGTRQAPAFVGDVACALAARGERILVAIEHSATENAILQNAWNLSDAQFPGALKRSGWSAPNDGTSSEAMSNLLVRLHRLANRGQSIDMVAFNGARDETQKRQFSNLPGQGPHEAAQADNIRIAAKARSYDRVLVLVGNAHARKRPIARAGASYEPMAMRLGSPSNIVTLNMLTAGGTAWNCVLKPGVTPNPGVAITPKDIACGSYPFRGLTDLHRPAFIKLGALPGAETDPDYDGIFWLGKVSTSPPSN
;
A
#
# COMPACT_ATOMS: atom_id res chain seq x y z
N MET A 1 -9.47 4.68 -17.48
CA MET A 1 -8.94 3.41 -16.92
C MET A 1 -7.47 3.27 -17.30
N PRO A 2 -6.61 2.85 -16.38
CA PRO A 2 -5.23 2.53 -16.70
C PRO A 2 -5.14 1.44 -17.78
N LEU A 3 -4.12 1.54 -18.62
CA LEU A 3 -3.84 0.54 -19.63
C LEU A 3 -3.62 -0.83 -18.95
N GLY A 4 -4.23 -1.88 -19.47
CA GLY A 4 -4.14 -3.26 -18.93
C GLY A 4 -5.14 -3.60 -17.82
N TRP A 5 -5.92 -2.64 -17.29
CA TRP A 5 -6.93 -2.92 -16.27
C TRP A 5 -7.97 -3.97 -16.68
N ASN A 6 -8.34 -4.03 -17.97
CA ASN A 6 -9.34 -4.98 -18.43
C ASN A 6 -8.96 -6.44 -18.14
N ALA A 7 -7.68 -6.77 -18.16
CA ALA A 7 -7.19 -8.11 -17.80
C ALA A 7 -7.41 -8.40 -16.30
N VAL A 8 -7.22 -7.42 -15.42
CA VAL A 8 -7.53 -7.53 -14.00
C VAL A 8 -9.03 -7.68 -13.79
N ALA A 9 -9.83 -6.81 -14.42
CA ALA A 9 -11.29 -6.83 -14.29
C ALA A 9 -11.92 -8.14 -14.76
N ALA A 10 -11.35 -8.78 -15.80
CA ALA A 10 -11.82 -10.08 -16.32
C ALA A 10 -11.71 -11.21 -15.28
N ARG A 11 -10.77 -11.12 -14.32
CA ARG A 11 -10.64 -12.07 -13.21
C ARG A 11 -11.65 -11.83 -12.08
N LYS A 12 -12.40 -10.73 -12.12
CA LYS A 12 -13.40 -10.32 -11.13
C LYS A 12 -12.90 -10.36 -9.69
N PRO A 13 -11.67 -9.89 -9.36
CA PRO A 13 -11.18 -9.93 -8.01
C PRO A 13 -11.95 -8.95 -7.13
N GLN A 14 -12.18 -9.30 -5.87
CA GLN A 14 -12.61 -8.34 -4.85
C GLN A 14 -11.43 -7.46 -4.41
N PHE A 15 -10.25 -8.06 -4.23
CA PHE A 15 -9.04 -7.37 -3.76
C PHE A 15 -8.04 -7.21 -4.90
N VAL A 16 -7.59 -5.98 -5.14
CA VAL A 16 -6.46 -5.68 -6.03
C VAL A 16 -5.37 -5.02 -5.21
N ILE A 17 -4.23 -5.69 -5.07
CA ILE A 17 -3.15 -5.30 -4.18
C ILE A 17 -2.00 -4.74 -5.01
N PHE A 18 -1.64 -3.50 -4.74
CA PHE A 18 -0.53 -2.79 -5.34
C PHE A 18 0.64 -2.80 -4.36
N GLY A 19 1.61 -3.67 -4.60
CA GLY A 19 2.83 -3.78 -3.80
C GLY A 19 3.87 -2.75 -4.28
N GLU A 20 4.09 -1.71 -3.49
CA GLU A 20 4.94 -0.57 -3.86
C GLU A 20 6.30 -0.57 -3.15
N VAL A 21 7.17 0.32 -3.61
CA VAL A 21 8.28 0.90 -2.85
C VAL A 21 7.79 2.23 -2.30
N HIS A 22 7.68 2.34 -0.97
CA HIS A 22 7.19 3.54 -0.31
C HIS A 22 8.00 4.79 -0.66
N GLY A 23 7.42 5.96 -0.42
CA GLY A 23 8.09 7.24 -0.60
C GLY A 23 8.29 7.66 -2.06
N THR A 24 7.53 7.09 -3.00
CA THR A 24 7.47 7.54 -4.38
C THR A 24 6.22 8.37 -4.65
N ARG A 25 6.31 9.34 -5.60
CA ARG A 25 5.14 10.14 -6.00
C ARG A 25 4.16 9.35 -6.87
N GLN A 26 4.68 8.42 -7.67
CA GLN A 26 3.94 7.77 -8.75
C GLN A 26 3.02 6.66 -8.27
N ALA A 27 3.39 5.89 -7.25
CA ALA A 27 2.55 4.77 -6.80
C ALA A 27 1.21 5.23 -6.20
N PRO A 28 1.17 6.18 -5.23
CA PRO A 28 -0.10 6.72 -4.75
C PRO A 28 -0.93 7.40 -5.83
N ALA A 29 -0.29 8.16 -6.74
CA ALA A 29 -0.98 8.82 -7.83
C ALA A 29 -1.66 7.81 -8.76
N PHE A 30 -0.96 6.72 -9.13
CA PHE A 30 -1.48 5.66 -9.99
C PHE A 30 -2.69 4.95 -9.36
N VAL A 31 -2.60 4.58 -8.08
CA VAL A 31 -3.73 3.96 -7.37
C VAL A 31 -4.91 4.91 -7.27
N GLY A 32 -4.66 6.20 -7.06
CA GLY A 32 -5.68 7.24 -7.10
C GLY A 32 -6.37 7.35 -8.46
N ASP A 33 -5.63 7.21 -9.57
CA ASP A 33 -6.19 7.20 -10.92
C ASP A 33 -7.06 5.96 -11.17
N VAL A 34 -6.63 4.79 -10.66
CA VAL A 34 -7.45 3.57 -10.71
C VAL A 34 -8.75 3.77 -9.93
N ALA A 35 -8.69 4.22 -8.68
CA ALA A 35 -9.85 4.42 -7.83
C ALA A 35 -10.84 5.41 -8.44
N CYS A 36 -10.34 6.56 -8.92
CA CYS A 36 -11.14 7.58 -9.59
C CYS A 36 -11.86 7.03 -10.84
N ALA A 37 -11.12 6.28 -11.68
CA ALA A 37 -11.68 5.74 -12.92
C ALA A 37 -12.73 4.63 -12.68
N LEU A 38 -12.61 3.86 -11.59
CA LEU A 38 -13.60 2.85 -11.19
C LEU A 38 -14.84 3.51 -10.60
N ALA A 39 -14.67 4.46 -9.67
CA ALA A 39 -15.77 5.19 -9.08
C ALA A 39 -16.59 5.98 -10.11
N ALA A 40 -15.94 6.57 -11.12
CA ALA A 40 -16.60 7.24 -12.24
C ALA A 40 -17.44 6.28 -13.10
N ARG A 41 -17.26 4.97 -12.98
CA ARG A 41 -18.09 3.92 -13.60
C ARG A 41 -19.19 3.41 -12.69
N GLY A 42 -19.34 4.01 -11.51
CA GLY A 42 -20.35 3.63 -10.50
C GLY A 42 -19.92 2.48 -9.60
N GLU A 43 -18.65 2.01 -9.65
CA GLU A 43 -18.16 1.00 -8.71
C GLU A 43 -17.98 1.64 -7.32
N ARG A 44 -18.33 0.88 -6.27
CA ARG A 44 -18.10 1.23 -4.86
C ARG A 44 -16.71 0.75 -4.47
N ILE A 45 -15.84 1.67 -4.10
CA ILE A 45 -14.42 1.42 -3.90
C ILE A 45 -14.04 1.63 -2.44
N LEU A 46 -13.35 0.65 -1.86
CA LEU A 46 -12.58 0.84 -0.63
C LEU A 46 -11.10 0.96 -0.99
N VAL A 47 -10.45 2.04 -0.56
CA VAL A 47 -8.99 2.19 -0.67
C VAL A 47 -8.36 1.91 0.69
N ALA A 48 -7.61 0.82 0.78
CA ALA A 48 -6.88 0.44 1.98
C ALA A 48 -5.42 0.93 1.88
N ILE A 49 -4.96 1.66 2.87
CA ILE A 49 -3.64 2.28 2.92
C ILE A 49 -2.82 1.74 4.10
N GLU A 50 -1.52 1.59 3.91
CA GLU A 50 -0.59 1.11 4.92
C GLU A 50 -0.26 2.22 5.92
N HIS A 51 -1.26 2.60 6.72
CA HIS A 51 -1.11 3.51 7.85
C HIS A 51 -1.63 2.84 9.11
N SER A 52 -1.18 3.29 10.30
CA SER A 52 -1.49 2.63 11.57
C SER A 52 -2.98 2.36 11.78
N ALA A 53 -3.33 1.10 12.01
CA ALA A 53 -4.71 0.70 12.28
C ALA A 53 -5.26 1.28 13.59
N THR A 54 -4.38 1.62 14.56
CA THR A 54 -4.78 2.29 15.81
C THR A 54 -5.30 3.70 15.56
N GLU A 55 -4.90 4.33 14.46
CA GLU A 55 -5.31 5.69 14.07
C GLU A 55 -6.53 5.69 13.14
N ASN A 56 -7.00 4.50 12.71
CA ASN A 56 -8.10 4.42 11.74
C ASN A 56 -9.35 5.16 12.20
N ALA A 57 -9.72 5.10 13.48
CA ALA A 57 -10.90 5.81 14.00
C ALA A 57 -10.77 7.33 13.84
N ILE A 58 -9.59 7.88 14.09
CA ILE A 58 -9.32 9.33 13.93
C ILE A 58 -9.39 9.70 12.44
N LEU A 59 -8.83 8.87 11.56
CA LEU A 59 -8.89 9.10 10.11
C LEU A 59 -10.32 8.99 9.57
N GLN A 60 -11.14 8.05 10.07
CA GLN A 60 -12.57 7.96 9.72
C GLN A 60 -13.35 9.21 10.18
N ASN A 61 -13.07 9.74 11.36
CA ASN A 61 -13.67 11.00 11.81
C ASN A 61 -13.26 12.17 10.91
N ALA A 62 -11.99 12.24 10.51
CA ALA A 62 -11.52 13.24 9.55
C ALA A 62 -12.20 13.08 8.18
N TRP A 63 -12.42 11.84 7.72
CA TRP A 63 -13.08 11.54 6.44
C TRP A 63 -14.50 12.08 6.32
N ASN A 64 -15.19 12.27 7.43
CA ASN A 64 -16.55 12.84 7.47
C ASN A 64 -16.59 14.39 7.46
N LEU A 65 -15.44 15.06 7.40
CA LEU A 65 -15.36 16.52 7.39
C LEU A 65 -15.54 17.09 5.97
N SER A 66 -15.68 18.41 5.86
CA SER A 66 -15.71 19.09 4.58
C SER A 66 -14.33 19.08 3.89
N ASP A 67 -14.32 19.31 2.57
CA ASP A 67 -13.08 19.40 1.77
C ASP A 67 -12.09 20.44 2.30
N ALA A 68 -12.58 21.53 2.88
CA ALA A 68 -11.74 22.59 3.47
C ALA A 68 -11.10 22.14 4.79
N GLN A 69 -11.77 21.32 5.56
CA GLN A 69 -11.34 20.88 6.90
C GLN A 69 -10.46 19.64 6.87
N PHE A 70 -10.69 18.74 5.90
CA PHE A 70 -10.03 17.44 5.83
C PHE A 70 -8.50 17.51 5.83
N PRO A 71 -7.81 18.34 5.02
CA PRO A 71 -6.35 18.39 5.02
C PRO A 71 -5.74 18.76 6.38
N GLY A 72 -6.36 19.71 7.08
CA GLY A 72 -5.93 20.10 8.43
C GLY A 72 -6.19 19.01 9.48
N ALA A 73 -7.31 18.28 9.37
CA ALA A 73 -7.63 17.17 10.24
C ALA A 73 -6.67 15.98 10.01
N LEU A 74 -6.34 15.69 8.76
CA LEU A 74 -5.35 14.66 8.40
C LEU A 74 -3.98 14.94 9.04
N LYS A 75 -3.49 16.17 8.98
CA LYS A 75 -2.25 16.55 9.67
C LYS A 75 -2.31 16.36 11.19
N ARG A 76 -3.44 16.66 11.82
CA ARG A 76 -3.61 16.51 13.28
C ARG A 76 -3.81 15.06 13.74
N SER A 77 -4.09 14.15 12.84
CA SER A 77 -4.32 12.72 13.16
C SER A 77 -3.05 11.89 13.39
N GLY A 78 -1.88 12.50 13.51
CA GLY A 78 -0.60 11.79 13.60
C GLY A 78 -0.07 11.33 12.23
N TRP A 79 -0.73 11.70 11.14
CA TRP A 79 -0.39 11.29 9.77
C TRP A 79 1.09 11.51 9.42
N SER A 80 1.71 12.57 9.91
CA SER A 80 3.10 12.91 9.61
C SER A 80 4.13 12.15 10.46
N ALA A 81 3.70 11.36 11.45
CA ALA A 81 4.62 10.70 12.40
C ALA A 81 5.49 9.59 11.78
N PRO A 82 5.00 8.70 10.89
CA PRO A 82 5.84 7.75 10.18
C PRO A 82 6.78 8.45 9.19
N ASN A 83 8.06 8.14 9.28
CA ASN A 83 9.10 8.77 8.46
C ASN A 83 9.66 7.83 7.37
N ASP A 84 8.98 6.72 7.13
CA ASP A 84 9.39 5.63 6.25
C ASP A 84 8.81 5.71 4.81
N GLY A 85 8.09 6.78 4.51
CA GLY A 85 7.44 7.02 3.22
C GLY A 85 5.96 6.60 3.15
N THR A 86 5.44 5.85 4.13
CA THR A 86 4.01 5.46 4.18
C THR A 86 3.07 6.65 4.36
N SER A 87 3.55 7.75 4.98
CA SER A 87 2.82 9.00 5.20
C SER A 87 3.41 10.17 4.40
N SER A 88 3.78 9.89 3.15
CA SER A 88 4.39 10.88 2.26
C SER A 88 3.39 11.93 1.76
N GLU A 89 3.90 13.04 1.20
CA GLU A 89 3.08 14.05 0.52
C GLU A 89 2.17 13.45 -0.55
N ALA A 90 2.69 12.47 -1.32
CA ALA A 90 1.91 11.81 -2.37
C ALA A 90 0.75 10.99 -1.79
N MET A 91 0.95 10.33 -0.64
CA MET A 91 -0.12 9.65 0.09
C MET A 91 -1.16 10.64 0.64
N SER A 92 -0.72 11.76 1.21
CA SER A 92 -1.64 12.82 1.65
C SER A 92 -2.46 13.37 0.48
N ASN A 93 -1.82 13.62 -0.67
CA ASN A 93 -2.48 14.09 -1.88
C ASN A 93 -3.49 13.04 -2.43
N LEU A 94 -3.15 11.75 -2.36
CA LEU A 94 -4.08 10.66 -2.67
C LEU A 94 -5.34 10.77 -1.80
N LEU A 95 -5.18 10.84 -0.48
CA LEU A 95 -6.32 10.90 0.45
C LEU A 95 -7.17 12.16 0.23
N VAL A 96 -6.55 13.32 0.08
CA VAL A 96 -7.27 14.58 -0.21
C VAL A 96 -8.05 14.48 -1.52
N ARG A 97 -7.47 13.88 -2.55
CA ARG A 97 -8.15 13.66 -3.83
C ARG A 97 -9.35 12.72 -3.70
N LEU A 98 -9.17 11.58 -3.05
CA LEU A 98 -10.24 10.60 -2.84
C LEU A 98 -11.38 11.17 -1.99
N HIS A 99 -11.05 11.90 -0.92
CA HIS A 99 -12.02 12.58 -0.06
C HIS A 99 -12.88 13.57 -0.85
N ARG A 100 -12.27 14.40 -1.71
CA ARG A 100 -13.01 15.33 -2.58
C ARG A 100 -13.96 14.61 -3.54
N LEU A 101 -13.57 13.44 -4.05
CA LEU A 101 -14.43 12.64 -4.90
C LEU A 101 -15.60 12.04 -4.12
N ALA A 102 -15.35 11.54 -2.91
CA ALA A 102 -16.38 11.03 -2.01
C ALA A 102 -17.41 12.12 -1.68
N ASN A 103 -16.96 13.33 -1.31
CA ASN A 103 -17.85 14.47 -1.02
C ASN A 103 -18.64 14.96 -2.25
N ARG A 104 -18.21 14.63 -3.45
CA ARG A 104 -18.96 14.88 -4.69
C ARG A 104 -19.89 13.73 -5.09
N GLY A 105 -20.10 12.78 -4.20
CA GLY A 105 -21.04 11.66 -4.38
C GLY A 105 -20.45 10.43 -5.06
N GLN A 106 -19.12 10.35 -5.25
CA GLN A 106 -18.50 9.12 -5.69
C GLN A 106 -18.45 8.12 -4.51
N SER A 107 -18.75 6.85 -4.78
CA SER A 107 -18.73 5.80 -3.75
C SER A 107 -17.31 5.33 -3.43
N ILE A 108 -16.57 6.16 -2.72
CA ILE A 108 -15.19 5.89 -2.29
C ILE A 108 -15.10 6.01 -0.77
N ASP A 109 -14.59 4.96 -0.13
CA ASP A 109 -14.22 4.95 1.28
C ASP A 109 -12.72 4.62 1.43
N MET A 110 -12.15 4.88 2.62
CA MET A 110 -10.76 4.54 2.93
C MET A 110 -10.67 3.80 4.26
N VAL A 111 -9.59 3.03 4.45
CA VAL A 111 -9.23 2.39 5.71
C VAL A 111 -7.72 2.38 5.91
N ALA A 112 -7.26 2.72 7.12
CA ALA A 112 -5.91 2.49 7.58
C ALA A 112 -5.83 1.11 8.24
N PHE A 113 -4.85 0.29 7.81
CA PHE A 113 -4.86 -1.13 8.18
C PHE A 113 -3.56 -1.65 8.80
N ASN A 114 -2.49 -0.83 8.86
CA ASN A 114 -1.16 -1.32 9.23
C ASN A 114 -1.07 -1.71 10.71
N GLY A 115 -0.66 -2.96 10.96
CA GLY A 115 -0.46 -3.52 12.30
C GLY A 115 -1.76 -3.85 13.05
N ALA A 116 -1.60 -4.20 14.33
CA ALA A 116 -2.75 -4.51 15.18
C ALA A 116 -3.51 -3.23 15.59
N ARG A 117 -4.84 -3.25 15.47
CA ARG A 117 -5.70 -2.12 15.84
C ARG A 117 -5.88 -1.96 17.35
N ASP A 118 -5.71 -3.06 18.12
CA ASP A 118 -5.88 -3.10 19.56
C ASP A 118 -5.12 -4.29 20.19
N GLU A 119 -5.05 -4.32 21.52
CA GLU A 119 -4.39 -5.39 22.26
C GLU A 119 -5.11 -6.74 22.14
N THR A 120 -6.39 -6.77 21.86
CA THR A 120 -7.13 -8.02 21.64
C THR A 120 -6.69 -8.69 20.34
N GLN A 121 -6.61 -7.92 19.24
CA GLN A 121 -6.12 -8.43 17.97
C GLN A 121 -4.63 -8.83 18.06
N LYS A 122 -3.82 -8.07 18.79
CA LYS A 122 -2.41 -8.39 19.03
C LYS A 122 -2.25 -9.77 19.73
N ARG A 123 -3.05 -10.03 20.78
CA ARG A 123 -3.08 -11.34 21.44
C ARG A 123 -3.59 -12.45 20.52
N GLN A 124 -4.63 -12.19 19.73
CA GLN A 124 -5.22 -13.15 18.79
C GLN A 124 -4.20 -13.76 17.83
N PHE A 125 -3.24 -12.97 17.36
CA PHE A 125 -2.25 -13.41 16.37
C PHE A 125 -0.85 -13.68 16.98
N SER A 126 -0.66 -13.54 18.27
CA SER A 126 0.65 -13.60 18.94
C SER A 126 1.43 -14.91 18.71
N ASN A 127 0.74 -16.01 18.43
CA ASN A 127 1.35 -17.34 18.25
C ASN A 127 1.85 -17.60 16.82
N LEU A 128 1.67 -16.66 15.89
CA LEU A 128 2.14 -16.81 14.52
C LEU A 128 3.66 -16.56 14.44
N PRO A 129 4.39 -17.28 13.57
CA PRO A 129 5.84 -17.15 13.47
C PRO A 129 6.26 -15.83 12.78
N GLY A 130 7.44 -15.34 13.14
CA GLY A 130 8.09 -14.20 12.47
C GLY A 130 7.23 -12.94 12.44
N GLN A 131 6.98 -12.39 11.25
CA GLN A 131 6.09 -11.26 11.04
C GLN A 131 4.60 -11.66 10.89
N GLY A 132 4.29 -12.94 11.06
CA GLY A 132 2.92 -13.46 10.93
C GLY A 132 1.87 -12.72 11.74
N PRO A 133 2.11 -12.28 12.99
CA PRO A 133 1.17 -11.47 13.76
C PRO A 133 0.81 -10.15 13.07
N HIS A 134 1.79 -9.47 12.52
CA HIS A 134 1.62 -8.20 11.81
C HIS A 134 0.82 -8.40 10.52
N GLU A 135 1.21 -9.36 9.69
CA GLU A 135 0.55 -9.69 8.42
C GLU A 135 -0.92 -10.11 8.62
N ALA A 136 -1.17 -10.92 9.67
CA ALA A 136 -2.52 -11.36 10.00
C ALA A 136 -3.41 -10.20 10.46
N ALA A 137 -2.87 -9.28 11.26
CA ALA A 137 -3.58 -8.09 11.71
C ALA A 137 -3.94 -7.17 10.54
N GLN A 138 -3.00 -6.92 9.61
CA GLN A 138 -3.25 -6.15 8.39
C GLN A 138 -4.39 -6.76 7.58
N ALA A 139 -4.34 -8.05 7.28
CA ALA A 139 -5.37 -8.73 6.51
C ALA A 139 -6.74 -8.70 7.21
N ASP A 140 -6.76 -8.86 8.53
CA ASP A 140 -8.00 -8.82 9.32
C ASP A 140 -8.65 -7.43 9.30
N ASN A 141 -7.86 -6.37 9.44
CA ASN A 141 -8.33 -5.00 9.37
C ASN A 141 -8.98 -4.68 8.00
N ILE A 142 -8.32 -5.09 6.90
CA ILE A 142 -8.87 -4.92 5.55
C ILE A 142 -10.17 -5.72 5.38
N ARG A 143 -10.22 -6.99 5.84
CA ARG A 143 -11.42 -7.83 5.73
C ARG A 143 -12.61 -7.27 6.50
N ILE A 144 -12.37 -6.74 7.71
CA ILE A 144 -13.41 -6.10 8.52
C ILE A 144 -13.97 -4.87 7.79
N ALA A 145 -13.10 -4.00 7.28
CA ALA A 145 -13.52 -2.83 6.52
C ALA A 145 -14.26 -3.21 5.23
N ALA A 146 -13.77 -4.22 4.50
CA ALA A 146 -14.40 -4.70 3.29
C ALA A 146 -15.80 -5.30 3.51
N LYS A 147 -16.08 -5.83 4.73
CA LYS A 147 -17.39 -6.37 5.10
C LYS A 147 -18.36 -5.31 5.64
N ALA A 148 -17.86 -4.14 6.03
CA ALA A 148 -18.70 -3.08 6.61
C ALA A 148 -19.72 -2.52 5.61
N ARG A 149 -19.39 -2.58 4.31
CA ARG A 149 -20.29 -2.21 3.19
C ARG A 149 -20.05 -3.16 2.01
N SER A 150 -20.98 -3.16 1.06
CA SER A 150 -20.80 -3.92 -0.19
C SER A 150 -19.92 -3.13 -1.15
N TYR A 151 -18.61 -3.40 -1.15
CA TYR A 151 -17.68 -2.84 -2.14
C TYR A 151 -17.56 -3.74 -3.36
N ASP A 152 -17.49 -3.12 -4.53
CA ASP A 152 -17.25 -3.83 -5.79
C ASP A 152 -15.75 -4.13 -5.94
N ARG A 153 -14.89 -3.26 -5.36
CA ARG A 153 -13.42 -3.43 -5.33
C ARG A 153 -12.83 -2.88 -4.03
N VAL A 154 -11.81 -3.58 -3.56
CA VAL A 154 -10.90 -3.12 -2.50
C VAL A 154 -9.52 -2.96 -3.13
N LEU A 155 -9.05 -1.72 -3.24
CA LEU A 155 -7.71 -1.40 -3.74
C LEU A 155 -6.79 -1.26 -2.53
N VAL A 156 -5.75 -2.08 -2.45
CA VAL A 156 -4.81 -2.07 -1.33
C VAL A 156 -3.48 -1.53 -1.82
N LEU A 157 -3.01 -0.42 -1.24
CA LEU A 157 -1.67 0.12 -1.48
C LEU A 157 -0.79 -0.20 -0.28
N VAL A 158 0.27 -0.98 -0.49
CA VAL A 158 1.07 -1.60 0.56
C VAL A 158 2.49 -1.83 0.09
N GLY A 159 3.46 -1.91 1.01
CA GLY A 159 4.82 -2.35 0.69
C GLY A 159 4.82 -3.70 -0.02
N ASN A 160 5.66 -3.86 -1.03
CA ASN A 160 5.65 -5.00 -1.93
C ASN A 160 5.79 -6.36 -1.21
N ALA A 161 6.51 -6.43 -0.09
CA ALA A 161 6.63 -7.67 0.69
C ALA A 161 5.27 -8.21 1.16
N HIS A 162 4.37 -7.33 1.60
CA HIS A 162 3.04 -7.69 2.09
C HIS A 162 2.08 -8.14 0.97
N ALA A 163 2.37 -7.73 -0.27
CA ALA A 163 1.58 -8.07 -1.47
C ALA A 163 1.93 -9.44 -2.07
N ARG A 164 2.93 -10.14 -1.55
CA ARG A 164 3.36 -11.46 -2.08
C ARG A 164 2.29 -12.52 -1.82
N LYS A 165 2.21 -13.48 -2.74
CA LYS A 165 1.29 -14.63 -2.62
C LYS A 165 1.98 -15.95 -2.31
N ARG A 166 3.23 -15.88 -1.85
CA ARG A 166 4.01 -17.02 -1.34
C ARG A 166 4.60 -16.67 0.02
N PRO A 167 4.79 -17.67 0.91
CA PRO A 167 5.39 -17.44 2.22
C PRO A 167 6.77 -16.79 2.13
N ILE A 168 7.08 -15.94 3.09
CA ILE A 168 8.37 -15.26 3.22
C ILE A 168 9.18 -15.96 4.30
N ALA A 169 10.37 -16.45 3.93
CA ALA A 169 11.35 -16.97 4.88
C ALA A 169 12.30 -15.83 5.27
N ARG A 170 12.36 -15.50 6.56
CA ARG A 170 13.25 -14.47 7.11
C ARG A 170 13.68 -14.81 8.52
N ALA A 171 14.97 -14.68 8.82
CA ALA A 171 15.55 -14.88 10.15
C ALA A 171 15.15 -16.21 10.83
N GLY A 172 15.13 -17.31 10.05
CA GLY A 172 14.81 -18.66 10.56
C GLY A 172 13.31 -18.95 10.73
N ALA A 173 12.43 -17.99 10.43
CA ALA A 173 10.98 -18.18 10.45
C ALA A 173 10.40 -18.07 9.05
N SER A 174 9.31 -18.80 8.79
CA SER A 174 8.49 -18.65 7.58
C SER A 174 7.10 -18.15 7.98
N TYR A 175 6.58 -17.16 7.26
CA TYR A 175 5.27 -16.58 7.54
C TYR A 175 4.55 -16.22 6.24
N GLU A 176 3.23 -16.22 6.29
CA GLU A 176 2.37 -15.80 5.19
C GLU A 176 2.22 -14.27 5.18
N PRO A 177 2.54 -13.60 4.07
CA PRO A 177 2.28 -12.17 3.92
C PRO A 177 0.77 -11.85 3.90
N MET A 178 0.43 -10.59 4.12
CA MET A 178 -0.94 -10.08 4.22
C MET A 178 -1.82 -10.54 3.06
N ALA A 179 -1.33 -10.50 1.83
CA ALA A 179 -2.10 -10.90 0.65
C ALA A 179 -2.61 -12.33 0.71
N MET A 180 -1.82 -13.28 1.25
CA MET A 180 -2.24 -14.68 1.39
C MET A 180 -3.38 -14.86 2.40
N ARG A 181 -3.56 -13.89 3.30
CA ARG A 181 -4.53 -13.94 4.41
C ARG A 181 -5.83 -13.18 4.13
N LEU A 182 -5.94 -12.48 3.00
CA LEU A 182 -7.13 -11.69 2.66
C LEU A 182 -8.34 -12.54 2.26
N GLY A 183 -8.12 -13.67 1.62
CA GLY A 183 -9.22 -14.53 1.17
C GLY A 183 -8.77 -15.60 0.18
N SER A 184 -9.72 -16.12 -0.61
CA SER A 184 -9.41 -17.09 -1.66
C SER A 184 -8.51 -16.45 -2.74
N PRO A 185 -7.49 -17.18 -3.25
CA PRO A 185 -6.65 -16.69 -4.36
C PRO A 185 -7.44 -16.24 -5.60
N SER A 186 -8.62 -16.82 -5.85
CA SER A 186 -9.49 -16.42 -6.98
C SER A 186 -10.07 -15.02 -6.83
N ASN A 187 -10.17 -14.50 -5.59
CA ASN A 187 -10.71 -13.17 -5.29
C ASN A 187 -9.64 -12.08 -5.16
N ILE A 188 -8.38 -12.43 -5.42
CA ILE A 188 -7.22 -11.57 -5.19
C ILE A 188 -6.41 -11.45 -6.47
N VAL A 189 -5.96 -10.23 -6.77
CA VAL A 189 -4.91 -9.96 -7.76
C VAL A 189 -3.82 -9.16 -7.08
N THR A 190 -2.59 -9.65 -7.14
CA THR A 190 -1.41 -8.98 -6.59
C THR A 190 -0.53 -8.46 -7.72
N LEU A 191 -0.10 -7.20 -7.60
CA LEU A 191 0.69 -6.50 -8.60
C LEU A 191 1.96 -5.95 -7.94
N ASN A 192 3.13 -6.29 -8.48
CA ASN A 192 4.41 -5.73 -8.03
C ASN A 192 4.74 -4.46 -8.79
N MET A 193 5.22 -3.43 -8.10
CA MET A 193 5.70 -2.20 -8.71
C MET A 193 6.98 -2.45 -9.49
N LEU A 194 6.97 -2.12 -10.78
CA LEU A 194 8.18 -2.06 -11.60
C LEU A 194 8.38 -0.64 -12.16
N THR A 195 9.64 -0.23 -12.24
CA THR A 195 10.01 1.14 -12.61
C THR A 195 11.27 1.16 -13.47
N ALA A 196 11.52 2.29 -14.11
CA ALA A 196 12.80 2.61 -14.74
C ALA A 196 13.83 3.17 -13.73
N GLY A 197 13.65 2.87 -12.44
CA GLY A 197 14.48 3.45 -11.37
C GLY A 197 14.09 4.89 -11.07
N GLY A 198 14.95 5.57 -10.33
CA GLY A 198 14.74 6.95 -9.91
C GLY A 198 15.08 7.16 -8.44
N THR A 199 14.25 7.89 -7.70
CA THR A 199 14.44 8.15 -6.28
C THR A 199 13.17 7.85 -5.48
N ALA A 200 13.35 7.44 -4.22
CA ALA A 200 12.29 7.28 -3.24
C ALA A 200 12.71 7.87 -1.90
N TRP A 201 11.77 8.34 -1.10
CA TRP A 201 12.03 8.63 0.30
C TRP A 201 12.17 7.33 1.05
N ASN A 202 13.29 7.14 1.71
CA ASN A 202 13.57 5.91 2.45
C ASN A 202 14.46 6.20 3.66
N CYS A 203 14.51 5.27 4.60
CA CYS A 203 15.40 5.29 5.74
C CYS A 203 16.45 4.20 5.57
N VAL A 204 17.72 4.56 5.61
CA VAL A 204 18.85 3.66 5.48
C VAL A 204 19.71 3.70 6.74
N LEU A 205 20.46 2.64 7.00
CA LEU A 205 21.45 2.65 8.09
C LEU A 205 22.52 3.73 7.80
N LYS A 206 22.88 4.47 8.84
CA LYS A 206 23.99 5.42 8.73
C LYS A 206 25.30 4.72 8.42
N PRO A 207 26.24 5.37 7.71
CA PRO A 207 27.57 4.81 7.49
C PRO A 207 28.22 4.39 8.80
N GLY A 208 28.81 3.19 8.83
CA GLY A 208 29.46 2.61 10.02
C GLY A 208 28.54 1.90 11.01
N VAL A 209 27.22 1.96 10.83
CA VAL A 209 26.28 1.17 11.65
C VAL A 209 26.14 -0.22 11.03
N THR A 210 26.54 -1.24 11.79
CA THR A 210 26.36 -2.64 11.42
C THR A 210 25.21 -3.24 12.24
N PRO A 211 24.19 -3.83 11.61
CA PRO A 211 23.13 -4.51 12.36
C PRO A 211 23.69 -5.69 13.15
N ASN A 212 23.47 -5.70 14.45
CA ASN A 212 23.77 -6.87 15.28
C ASN A 212 22.50 -7.71 15.48
N PRO A 213 22.58 -9.05 15.28
CA PRO A 213 21.43 -9.91 15.59
C PRO A 213 20.95 -9.71 17.03
N GLY A 214 19.64 -9.46 17.21
CA GLY A 214 19.03 -9.25 18.52
C GLY A 214 19.11 -7.83 19.08
N VAL A 215 19.81 -6.91 18.43
CA VAL A 215 19.84 -5.48 18.79
C VAL A 215 18.86 -4.71 17.90
N ALA A 216 17.93 -4.00 18.53
CA ALA A 216 16.98 -3.19 17.80
C ALA A 216 17.68 -1.98 17.14
N ILE A 217 17.41 -1.76 15.84
CA ILE A 217 17.80 -0.53 15.15
C ILE A 217 16.98 0.63 15.71
N THR A 218 17.65 1.68 16.11
CA THR A 218 17.01 2.88 16.70
C THR A 218 16.98 4.02 15.70
N PRO A 219 16.16 5.07 15.92
CA PRO A 219 16.17 6.26 15.07
C PRO A 219 17.55 6.95 14.96
N LYS A 220 18.44 6.74 15.91
CA LYS A 220 19.82 7.26 15.87
C LYS A 220 20.70 6.55 14.85
N ASP A 221 20.35 5.32 14.51
CA ASP A 221 21.11 4.43 13.62
C ASP A 221 20.74 4.62 12.15
N ILE A 222 19.64 5.31 11.87
CA ILE A 222 19.10 5.50 10.52
C ILE A 222 19.20 6.96 10.08
N ALA A 223 19.26 7.14 8.74
CA ALA A 223 19.12 8.41 8.06
C ALA A 223 17.99 8.28 7.03
N CYS A 224 16.98 9.15 7.13
CA CYS A 224 15.88 9.19 6.19
C CYS A 224 16.06 10.33 5.19
N GLY A 225 15.78 10.07 3.92
CA GLY A 225 16.00 11.03 2.86
C GLY A 225 15.60 10.50 1.48
N SER A 226 15.92 11.29 0.46
CA SER A 226 15.76 10.90 -0.94
C SER A 226 16.95 10.04 -1.36
N TYR A 227 16.70 8.77 -1.61
CA TYR A 227 17.73 7.84 -2.06
C TYR A 227 17.42 7.29 -3.44
N PRO A 228 18.46 7.10 -4.29
CA PRO A 228 18.29 6.44 -5.57
C PRO A 228 17.99 4.97 -5.38
N PHE A 229 17.16 4.41 -6.24
CA PHE A 229 17.02 2.97 -6.37
C PHE A 229 17.02 2.55 -7.83
N ARG A 230 17.44 1.31 -8.05
CA ARG A 230 17.57 0.75 -9.39
C ARG A 230 16.21 0.34 -9.93
N GLY A 231 16.07 0.42 -11.26
CA GLY A 231 14.92 -0.09 -11.99
C GLY A 231 15.37 -0.91 -13.19
N LEU A 232 14.40 -1.22 -14.02
CA LEU A 232 14.62 -1.85 -15.32
C LEU A 232 15.00 -0.79 -16.36
N THR A 233 15.37 -1.24 -17.56
CA THR A 233 15.47 -0.36 -18.73
C THR A 233 14.14 0.34 -18.96
N ASP A 234 14.18 1.65 -19.23
CA ASP A 234 12.96 2.41 -19.49
C ASP A 234 12.21 1.86 -20.70
N LEU A 235 10.96 1.53 -20.51
CA LEU A 235 10.09 1.02 -21.58
C LEU A 235 9.54 2.13 -22.48
N HIS A 236 9.78 3.41 -22.15
CA HIS A 236 9.25 4.59 -22.85
C HIS A 236 7.73 4.52 -23.07
N ARG A 237 7.00 4.03 -22.05
CA ARG A 237 5.55 3.85 -22.08
C ARG A 237 4.89 4.53 -20.89
N PRO A 238 3.65 5.03 -21.04
CA PRO A 238 2.84 5.45 -19.91
C PRO A 238 2.69 4.35 -18.86
N ALA A 239 2.29 4.70 -17.66
CA ALA A 239 2.00 3.73 -16.60
C ALA A 239 0.91 2.74 -17.03
N PHE A 240 1.10 1.46 -16.71
CA PHE A 240 0.19 0.39 -17.11
C PHE A 240 0.20 -0.77 -16.12
N ILE A 241 -0.80 -1.64 -16.21
CA ILE A 241 -0.87 -2.93 -15.52
C ILE A 241 -0.68 -4.06 -16.53
N LYS A 242 0.04 -5.11 -16.13
CA LYS A 242 0.16 -6.34 -16.90
C LYS A 242 0.10 -7.55 -15.97
N LEU A 243 -0.81 -8.47 -16.23
CA LEU A 243 -0.79 -9.79 -15.59
C LEU A 243 0.31 -10.65 -16.22
N GLY A 244 1.00 -11.43 -15.37
CA GLY A 244 2.21 -12.14 -15.75
C GLY A 244 3.42 -11.23 -15.93
N ALA A 245 4.44 -11.74 -16.60
CA ALA A 245 5.72 -11.06 -16.79
C ALA A 245 5.71 -10.05 -17.96
N LEU A 246 6.67 -9.14 -17.96
CA LEU A 246 7.01 -8.34 -19.14
C LEU A 246 7.55 -9.25 -20.26
N PRO A 247 7.44 -8.84 -21.54
CA PRO A 247 8.03 -9.58 -22.65
C PRO A 247 9.53 -9.80 -22.42
N GLY A 248 9.97 -11.05 -22.54
CA GLY A 248 11.38 -11.43 -22.33
C GLY A 248 11.83 -11.53 -20.86
N ALA A 249 10.96 -11.30 -19.89
CA ALA A 249 11.24 -11.49 -18.48
C ALA A 249 10.58 -12.78 -17.95
N GLU A 250 11.18 -13.37 -16.92
CA GLU A 250 10.57 -14.49 -16.20
C GLU A 250 9.38 -14.01 -15.36
N THR A 251 8.40 -14.90 -15.19
CA THR A 251 7.26 -14.62 -14.30
C THR A 251 7.72 -14.67 -12.85
N ASP A 252 7.46 -13.60 -12.11
CA ASP A 252 7.66 -13.61 -10.67
C ASP A 252 6.52 -14.41 -10.01
N PRO A 253 6.83 -15.57 -9.39
CA PRO A 253 5.80 -16.43 -8.80
C PRO A 253 5.14 -15.82 -7.55
N ASP A 254 5.69 -14.74 -7.03
CA ASP A 254 5.19 -14.08 -5.83
C ASP A 254 4.01 -13.11 -6.12
N TYR A 255 3.77 -12.79 -7.40
CA TYR A 255 2.71 -11.86 -7.80
C TYR A 255 1.92 -12.40 -9.01
N ASP A 256 0.73 -11.88 -9.22
CA ASP A 256 -0.06 -12.18 -10.42
C ASP A 256 0.38 -11.36 -11.63
N GLY A 257 1.05 -10.25 -11.39
CA GLY A 257 1.51 -9.34 -12.43
C GLY A 257 2.24 -8.15 -11.87
N ILE A 258 2.31 -7.12 -12.69
CA ILE A 258 3.04 -5.88 -12.39
C ILE A 258 2.18 -4.65 -12.65
N PHE A 259 2.53 -3.54 -11.99
CA PHE A 259 2.19 -2.21 -12.46
C PHE A 259 3.47 -1.40 -12.72
N TRP A 260 3.57 -0.90 -13.94
CA TRP A 260 4.71 -0.12 -14.44
C TRP A 260 4.47 1.36 -14.24
N LEU A 261 5.45 2.07 -13.70
CA LEU A 261 5.35 3.50 -13.40
C LEU A 261 6.36 4.38 -14.15
N GLY A 262 7.23 3.79 -15.00
CA GLY A 262 8.33 4.53 -15.61
C GLY A 262 9.37 4.98 -14.58
N LYS A 263 9.99 6.13 -14.82
CA LYS A 263 10.92 6.74 -13.86
C LYS A 263 10.13 7.36 -12.71
N VAL A 264 10.56 7.08 -11.48
CA VAL A 264 9.89 7.58 -10.27
C VAL A 264 10.71 8.61 -9.51
N SER A 265 10.05 9.39 -8.69
CA SER A 265 10.65 10.46 -7.90
C SER A 265 10.19 10.42 -6.46
N THR A 266 11.04 10.90 -5.58
CA THR A 266 10.83 10.99 -4.14
C THR A 266 9.57 11.76 -3.78
N SER A 267 8.83 11.24 -2.82
CA SER A 267 7.80 11.94 -2.06
C SER A 267 8.20 11.96 -0.58
N PRO A 268 8.62 13.11 -0.03
CA PRO A 268 8.99 13.21 1.38
C PRO A 268 7.77 13.05 2.30
N PRO A 269 7.97 12.88 3.62
CA PRO A 269 6.90 12.94 4.59
C PRO A 269 6.05 14.20 4.44
N SER A 270 4.76 14.07 4.67
CA SER A 270 3.84 15.21 4.67
C SER A 270 4.05 16.02 5.96
N ASN A 271 4.54 17.23 5.85
CA ASN A 271 4.71 18.17 6.98
C ASN A 271 3.40 18.86 7.38
#